data_fd88c6efbc596ad16f3b1d9f1ff83c2c
#
_entry.id   fd88c6efbc596ad16f3b1d9f1ff83c2c
#
_cell.length_a   1.000
_cell.length_b   1.000
_cell.length_c   1.000
_cell.angle_alpha   90.00
_cell.angle_beta   90.00
_cell.angle_gamma   90.00
#
_symmetry.space_group_name_H-M   'P 1'
#
loop_
_entity.id
_entity.type
_entity.pdbx_description
1 polymer ?
#
loop_
_entity_poly.entity_id
_entity_poly.type
_entity_poly.pdbx_seq_one_letter_code
_entity_poly.pdbx_strand_id
1 'polypeptide(L)'
;MSKSKREIIDKGILEQEEYYSKKIEEERKLRKKQDDPAKPSLLKRFASILLDALMIISIVLGLQLLSFNFVLNNLGYTDDQDYIQNSIKSSHLYILNEIGNYITITSKYDDSKTPEENYDVVITYFYSTNQRAIDENKIEEYNNHKIESGNYVLDNGVIVRSNTATDTRVKECLEKEYVKAIKFLKSDPKYIYSSNHSLLLAVSSLMICSVISTLIFYLIIPLFNRNHASLGQMICGLALVNDEDKKEANKKQVIIRYIIVLLTSFLLPISIMLMSIDFAGMPIFVNAGVMCFTKNNDSFHGYFSRTKVINKSRSNPMETLKQIIDMNNVENNSQNYK
;
A
#
# COMPACT_ATOMS: atom_id res chain seq x y z
N MET A 1 9.99 -46.59 -68.52
CA MET A 1 10.21 -45.28 -67.82
C MET A 1 11.67 -45.27 -67.32
N SER A 2 12.51 -44.36 -67.78
CA SER A 2 13.96 -44.36 -67.49
C SER A 2 14.21 -44.04 -66.00
N LYS A 3 15.23 -44.66 -65.40
CA LYS A 3 15.65 -44.44 -63.99
C LYS A 3 15.71 -42.95 -63.66
N SER A 4 16.18 -42.11 -64.56
CA SER A 4 16.29 -40.66 -64.43
C SER A 4 14.95 -39.93 -64.22
N LYS A 5 13.85 -40.39 -64.83
CA LYS A 5 12.53 -39.75 -64.62
C LYS A 5 11.92 -40.08 -63.23
N ARG A 6 12.22 -41.26 -62.66
CA ARG A 6 11.78 -41.60 -61.29
C ARG A 6 12.52 -40.78 -60.25
N GLU A 7 13.83 -40.59 -60.36
CA GLU A 7 14.60 -39.77 -59.41
C GLU A 7 14.15 -38.30 -59.41
N ILE A 8 13.77 -37.74 -60.56
CA ILE A 8 13.26 -36.34 -60.63
C ILE A 8 11.88 -36.23 -59.97
N ILE A 9 10.99 -37.23 -60.12
CA ILE A 9 9.68 -37.23 -59.48
C ILE A 9 9.80 -37.40 -57.97
N ASP A 10 10.65 -38.34 -57.51
CA ASP A 10 10.87 -38.53 -56.06
C ASP A 10 11.49 -37.32 -55.40
N LYS A 11 12.39 -36.61 -56.08
CA LYS A 11 12.96 -35.38 -55.57
C LYS A 11 11.95 -34.24 -55.47
N GLY A 12 11.05 -34.10 -56.44
CA GLY A 12 9.96 -33.15 -56.43
C GLY A 12 8.93 -33.40 -55.31
N ILE A 13 8.67 -34.67 -55.01
CA ILE A 13 7.75 -35.08 -53.93
C ILE A 13 8.40 -34.74 -52.56
N LEU A 14 9.66 -35.04 -52.36
CA LEU A 14 10.41 -34.71 -51.13
C LEU A 14 10.49 -33.21 -50.89
N GLU A 15 10.74 -32.39 -51.92
CA GLU A 15 10.74 -30.94 -51.79
C GLU A 15 9.35 -30.38 -51.46
N GLN A 16 8.29 -30.97 -51.99
CA GLN A 16 6.90 -30.60 -51.60
C GLN A 16 6.59 -30.99 -50.16
N GLU A 17 6.93 -32.17 -49.71
CA GLU A 17 6.72 -32.61 -48.31
C GLU A 17 7.48 -31.75 -47.34
N GLU A 18 8.73 -31.38 -47.64
CA GLU A 18 9.52 -30.47 -46.83
C GLU A 18 8.91 -29.05 -46.78
N TYR A 19 8.41 -28.53 -47.90
CA TYR A 19 7.68 -27.26 -47.95
C TYR A 19 6.42 -27.27 -47.09
N TYR A 20 5.58 -28.31 -47.21
CA TYR A 20 4.36 -28.42 -46.42
C TYR A 20 4.64 -28.64 -44.93
N SER A 21 5.66 -29.39 -44.59
CA SER A 21 6.09 -29.57 -43.20
C SER A 21 6.56 -28.28 -42.56
N LYS A 22 7.34 -27.46 -43.26
CA LYS A 22 7.75 -26.13 -42.81
C LYS A 22 6.57 -25.17 -42.64
N LYS A 23 5.63 -25.19 -43.60
CA LYS A 23 4.41 -24.37 -43.53
C LYS A 23 3.52 -24.73 -42.34
N ILE A 24 3.34 -26.03 -42.08
CA ILE A 24 2.61 -26.53 -40.91
C ILE A 24 3.29 -26.15 -39.63
N GLU A 25 4.62 -26.19 -39.58
CA GLU A 25 5.38 -25.78 -38.40
C GLU A 25 5.32 -24.27 -38.16
N GLU A 26 5.35 -23.46 -39.21
CA GLU A 26 5.12 -21.99 -39.12
C GLU A 26 3.70 -21.67 -38.67
N GLU A 27 2.69 -22.33 -39.22
CA GLU A 27 1.29 -22.19 -38.76
C GLU A 27 1.13 -22.60 -37.30
N ARG A 28 1.79 -23.69 -36.87
CA ARG A 28 1.80 -24.10 -35.46
C ARG A 28 2.51 -23.07 -34.57
N LYS A 29 3.60 -22.46 -35.05
CA LYS A 29 4.29 -21.37 -34.34
C LYS A 29 3.45 -20.10 -34.28
N LEU A 30 2.73 -19.77 -35.34
CA LEU A 30 1.76 -18.64 -35.39
C LEU A 30 0.55 -18.89 -34.47
N ARG A 31 0.00 -20.11 -34.47
CA ARG A 31 -1.10 -20.47 -33.55
C ARG A 31 -0.66 -20.50 -32.09
N LYS A 32 0.59 -20.85 -31.79
CA LYS A 32 1.17 -20.73 -30.44
C LYS A 32 1.41 -19.29 -30.01
N LYS A 33 1.57 -18.37 -30.97
CA LYS A 33 1.66 -16.92 -30.72
C LYS A 33 0.31 -16.22 -30.65
N GLN A 34 -0.77 -16.83 -31.14
CA GLN A 34 -2.11 -16.30 -30.88
C GLN A 34 -2.37 -16.41 -29.39
N ASP A 35 -2.55 -15.26 -28.75
CA ASP A 35 -2.91 -15.16 -27.35
C ASP A 35 -4.06 -16.14 -27.06
N ASP A 36 -3.91 -16.95 -26.00
CA ASP A 36 -4.95 -17.84 -25.52
C ASP A 36 -6.25 -17.03 -25.41
N PRO A 37 -7.31 -17.35 -26.19
CA PRO A 37 -8.54 -16.55 -26.21
C PRO A 37 -9.22 -16.47 -24.85
N ALA A 38 -8.88 -17.36 -23.93
CA ALA A 38 -9.33 -17.32 -22.55
C ALA A 38 -8.50 -16.37 -21.67
N LYS A 39 -7.32 -15.92 -22.13
CA LYS A 39 -6.46 -15.02 -21.36
C LYS A 39 -7.11 -13.62 -21.29
N PRO A 40 -7.35 -13.08 -20.08
CA PRO A 40 -7.86 -11.72 -19.94
C PRO A 40 -6.81 -10.68 -20.30
N SER A 41 -7.24 -9.54 -20.84
CA SER A 41 -6.34 -8.41 -21.07
C SER A 41 -5.75 -7.90 -19.75
N LEU A 42 -4.55 -7.36 -19.81
CA LEU A 42 -3.87 -6.78 -18.65
C LEU A 42 -4.73 -5.68 -17.99
N LEU A 43 -5.38 -4.84 -18.82
CA LEU A 43 -6.28 -3.78 -18.35
C LEU A 43 -7.44 -4.33 -17.53
N LYS A 44 -8.06 -5.44 -17.99
CA LYS A 44 -9.18 -6.08 -17.30
C LYS A 44 -8.78 -6.67 -15.95
N ARG A 45 -7.56 -7.25 -15.88
CA ARG A 45 -6.98 -7.72 -14.62
C ARG A 45 -6.67 -6.57 -13.67
N PHE A 46 -6.05 -5.51 -14.19
CA PHE A 46 -5.75 -4.33 -13.39
C PHE A 46 -7.03 -3.69 -12.83
N ALA A 47 -8.06 -3.53 -13.67
CA ALA A 47 -9.37 -3.03 -13.24
C ALA A 47 -9.99 -3.90 -12.13
N SER A 48 -9.89 -5.24 -12.22
CA SER A 48 -10.40 -6.13 -11.18
C SER A 48 -9.68 -5.98 -9.86
N ILE A 49 -8.34 -5.82 -9.87
CA ILE A 49 -7.53 -5.59 -8.67
C ILE A 49 -7.86 -4.24 -8.05
N LEU A 50 -8.02 -3.20 -8.88
CA LEU A 50 -8.39 -1.87 -8.40
C LEU A 50 -9.77 -1.88 -7.74
N LEU A 51 -10.75 -2.56 -8.33
CA LEU A 51 -12.08 -2.72 -7.75
C LEU A 51 -12.03 -3.47 -6.41
N ASP A 52 -11.30 -4.58 -6.33
CA ASP A 52 -11.11 -5.31 -5.07
C ASP A 52 -10.46 -4.40 -4.01
N ALA A 53 -9.41 -3.67 -4.37
CA ALA A 53 -8.71 -2.75 -3.46
C ALA A 53 -9.65 -1.65 -2.94
N LEU A 54 -10.43 -1.01 -3.81
CA LEU A 54 -11.38 0.03 -3.42
C LEU A 54 -12.45 -0.50 -2.46
N MET A 55 -12.99 -1.70 -2.71
CA MET A 55 -13.98 -2.31 -1.83
C MET A 55 -13.38 -2.68 -0.47
N ILE A 56 -12.17 -3.27 -0.45
CA ILE A 56 -11.46 -3.61 0.79
C ILE A 56 -11.19 -2.36 1.61
N ILE A 57 -10.65 -1.30 1.00
CA ILE A 57 -10.38 -0.02 1.66
C ILE A 57 -11.68 0.55 2.27
N SER A 58 -12.78 0.54 1.51
CA SER A 58 -14.07 1.05 1.99
C SER A 58 -14.57 0.29 3.24
N ILE A 59 -14.43 -1.04 3.26
CA ILE A 59 -14.81 -1.85 4.42
C ILE A 59 -13.84 -1.65 5.58
N VAL A 60 -12.53 -1.58 5.32
CA VAL A 60 -11.53 -1.29 6.38
C VAL A 60 -11.85 0.05 7.05
N LEU A 61 -12.13 1.10 6.27
CA LEU A 61 -12.51 2.41 6.83
C LEU A 61 -13.81 2.34 7.63
N GLY A 62 -14.84 1.64 7.14
CA GLY A 62 -16.08 1.43 7.86
C GLY A 62 -15.90 0.68 9.19
N LEU A 63 -15.13 -0.42 9.16
CA LEU A 63 -14.79 -1.19 10.36
C LEU A 63 -13.93 -0.37 11.34
N GLN A 64 -13.01 0.44 10.82
CA GLN A 64 -12.16 1.31 11.64
C GLN A 64 -12.98 2.38 12.37
N LEU A 65 -13.97 2.99 11.71
CA LEU A 65 -14.89 3.92 12.35
C LEU A 65 -15.72 3.26 13.47
N LEU A 66 -16.19 2.03 13.21
CA LEU A 66 -16.90 1.25 14.24
C LEU A 66 -15.96 0.87 15.40
N SER A 67 -14.77 0.39 15.09
CA SER A 67 -13.76 0.05 16.09
C SER A 67 -13.39 1.25 16.96
N PHE A 68 -13.22 2.44 16.35
CA PHE A 68 -12.93 3.68 17.06
C PHE A 68 -14.01 3.98 18.11
N ASN A 69 -15.28 3.96 17.71
CA ASN A 69 -16.38 4.33 18.60
C ASN A 69 -16.65 3.29 19.71
N PHE A 70 -16.49 1.99 19.42
CA PHE A 70 -16.94 0.94 20.35
C PHE A 70 -15.79 0.23 21.08
N VAL A 71 -14.57 0.25 20.54
CA VAL A 71 -13.45 -0.50 21.10
C VAL A 71 -12.32 0.41 21.57
N LEU A 72 -11.80 1.27 20.70
CA LEU A 72 -10.63 2.07 21.01
C LEU A 72 -10.87 3.05 22.15
N ASN A 73 -12.04 3.69 22.19
CA ASN A 73 -12.41 4.59 23.28
C ASN A 73 -12.44 3.86 24.64
N ASN A 74 -12.98 2.64 24.67
CA ASN A 74 -13.03 1.84 25.91
C ASN A 74 -11.63 1.33 26.35
N LEU A 75 -10.66 1.29 25.44
CA LEU A 75 -9.28 0.95 25.72
C LEU A 75 -8.40 2.16 26.07
N GLY A 76 -8.97 3.35 26.22
CA GLY A 76 -8.26 4.56 26.64
C GLY A 76 -7.61 5.35 25.51
N TYR A 77 -7.93 5.06 24.25
CA TYR A 77 -7.38 5.81 23.11
C TYR A 77 -7.66 7.30 23.17
N THR A 78 -8.91 7.68 23.50
CA THR A 78 -9.31 9.08 23.61
C THR A 78 -8.60 9.77 24.78
N ASP A 79 -8.48 9.12 25.92
CA ASP A 79 -7.80 9.67 27.10
C ASP A 79 -6.31 9.95 26.80
N ASP A 80 -5.67 9.05 26.07
CA ASP A 80 -4.28 9.23 25.62
C ASP A 80 -4.14 10.40 24.64
N GLN A 81 -5.04 10.49 23.66
CA GLN A 81 -5.04 11.59 22.70
C GLN A 81 -5.32 12.93 23.37
N ASP A 82 -6.26 12.99 24.31
CA ASP A 82 -6.57 14.17 25.09
C ASP A 82 -5.40 14.60 25.94
N TYR A 83 -4.69 13.66 26.56
CA TYR A 83 -3.47 13.95 27.29
C TYR A 83 -2.38 14.57 26.40
N ILE A 84 -2.12 13.97 25.23
CA ILE A 84 -1.15 14.49 24.26
C ILE A 84 -1.54 15.90 23.81
N GLN A 85 -2.80 16.10 23.40
CA GLN A 85 -3.29 17.41 22.94
C GLN A 85 -3.22 18.47 24.03
N ASN A 86 -3.60 18.13 25.26
CA ASN A 86 -3.53 19.03 26.40
C ASN A 86 -2.08 19.38 26.75
N SER A 87 -1.15 18.41 26.67
CA SER A 87 0.29 18.64 26.87
C SER A 87 0.86 19.59 25.82
N ILE A 88 0.49 19.40 24.54
CA ILE A 88 0.89 20.31 23.45
C ILE A 88 0.31 21.70 23.68
N LYS A 89 -0.98 21.81 23.99
CA LYS A 89 -1.67 23.08 24.21
C LYS A 89 -1.10 23.84 25.40
N SER A 90 -0.91 23.18 26.53
CA SER A 90 -0.39 23.81 27.75
C SER A 90 1.07 24.21 27.69
N SER A 91 1.83 23.59 26.78
CA SER A 91 3.25 23.93 26.58
C SER A 91 3.46 25.28 25.94
N HIS A 92 2.50 25.79 25.19
CA HIS A 92 2.63 26.97 24.32
C HIS A 92 3.79 26.90 23.30
N LEU A 93 4.44 25.72 23.14
CA LEU A 93 5.49 25.51 22.14
C LEU A 93 4.94 25.30 20.74
N TYR A 94 3.62 25.22 20.59
CA TYR A 94 2.94 25.00 19.32
C TYR A 94 1.88 26.07 19.10
N ILE A 95 1.67 26.43 17.86
CA ILE A 95 0.59 27.33 17.44
C ILE A 95 -0.50 26.53 16.72
N LEU A 96 -1.73 27.01 16.85
CA LEU A 96 -2.85 26.44 16.11
C LEU A 96 -2.89 27.06 14.71
N ASN A 97 -2.85 26.23 13.66
CA ASN A 97 -3.00 26.72 12.30
C ASN A 97 -4.49 26.96 11.95
N GLU A 98 -4.75 27.51 10.76
CA GLU A 98 -6.10 27.83 10.28
C GLU A 98 -7.02 26.57 10.19
N ILE A 99 -6.44 25.37 10.05
CA ILE A 99 -7.17 24.10 9.96
C ILE A 99 -7.42 23.47 11.35
N GLY A 100 -6.92 24.12 12.43
CA GLY A 100 -7.08 23.63 13.80
C GLY A 100 -6.00 22.60 14.24
N ASN A 101 -4.91 22.46 13.50
CA ASN A 101 -3.81 21.58 13.89
C ASN A 101 -2.71 22.34 14.63
N TYR A 102 -2.10 21.71 15.65
CA TYR A 102 -0.94 22.22 16.31
C TYR A 102 0.31 22.01 15.45
N ILE A 103 0.97 23.11 15.09
CA ILE A 103 2.21 23.12 14.32
C ILE A 103 3.33 23.79 15.12
N THR A 104 4.58 23.42 14.83
CA THR A 104 5.74 24.08 15.42
C THR A 104 5.82 25.52 14.95
N ILE A 105 6.36 26.40 15.81
CA ILE A 105 6.62 27.79 15.47
C ILE A 105 7.75 27.81 14.45
N THR A 106 7.43 28.13 13.21
CA THR A 106 8.41 28.30 12.12
C THR A 106 8.45 29.74 11.61
N SER A 107 7.45 30.52 12.03
CA SER A 107 7.26 31.92 11.69
C SER A 107 6.51 32.59 12.84
N LYS A 108 6.27 33.83 12.75
CA LYS A 108 5.65 34.69 13.77
C LYS A 108 4.59 33.98 14.64
N TYR A 109 4.89 33.92 15.95
CA TYR A 109 3.91 33.58 16.99
C TYR A 109 3.01 34.78 17.29
N ASP A 110 3.60 35.97 17.26
CA ASP A 110 2.94 37.25 17.45
C ASP A 110 3.47 38.19 16.37
N ASP A 111 2.58 38.75 15.54
CA ASP A 111 2.97 39.61 14.42
C ASP A 111 3.70 40.88 14.82
N SER A 112 3.60 41.28 16.08
CA SER A 112 4.33 42.43 16.64
C SER A 112 5.78 42.13 17.04
N LYS A 113 6.19 40.83 17.00
CA LYS A 113 7.53 40.40 17.45
C LYS A 113 8.31 39.74 16.33
N THR A 114 9.65 39.78 16.47
CA THR A 114 10.53 39.01 15.59
C THR A 114 10.42 37.51 15.89
N PRO A 115 10.76 36.60 14.94
CA PRO A 115 10.79 35.15 15.20
C PRO A 115 11.65 34.78 16.42
N GLU A 116 12.76 35.49 16.62
CA GLU A 116 13.69 35.28 17.73
C GLU A 116 13.07 35.61 19.09
N GLU A 117 12.31 36.70 19.16
CA GLU A 117 11.60 37.11 20.37
C GLU A 117 10.49 36.12 20.69
N ASN A 118 9.82 35.59 19.68
CA ASN A 118 8.76 34.60 19.85
C ASN A 118 9.33 33.29 20.43
N TYR A 119 10.45 32.79 19.93
CA TYR A 119 11.10 31.62 20.49
C TYR A 119 11.47 31.83 21.96
N ASP A 120 12.09 32.94 22.28
CA ASP A 120 12.50 33.25 23.67
C ASP A 120 11.30 33.31 24.63
N VAL A 121 10.22 33.96 24.20
CA VAL A 121 8.99 34.06 24.99
C VAL A 121 8.37 32.67 25.26
N VAL A 122 8.22 31.86 24.25
CA VAL A 122 7.54 30.53 24.43
C VAL A 122 8.42 29.54 25.18
N ILE A 123 9.76 29.57 24.99
CA ILE A 123 10.69 28.73 25.73
C ILE A 123 10.69 29.12 27.20
N THR A 124 10.80 30.42 27.49
CA THR A 124 10.76 30.95 28.85
C THR A 124 9.44 30.59 29.53
N TYR A 125 8.32 30.80 28.87
CA TYR A 125 7.01 30.41 29.38
C TYR A 125 6.95 28.94 29.72
N PHE A 126 7.35 28.07 28.77
CA PHE A 126 7.31 26.62 28.92
C PHE A 126 8.14 26.15 30.12
N TYR A 127 9.40 26.59 30.22
CA TYR A 127 10.29 26.16 31.32
C TYR A 127 9.90 26.76 32.68
N SER A 128 9.20 27.88 32.70
CA SER A 128 8.73 28.49 33.96
C SER A 128 7.36 27.98 34.44
N THR A 129 6.60 27.33 33.56
CA THR A 129 5.23 26.83 33.90
C THR A 129 5.12 25.30 33.94
N ASN A 130 6.00 24.58 33.23
CA ASN A 130 6.02 23.13 33.25
C ASN A 130 6.66 22.62 34.54
N GLN A 131 5.90 21.88 35.37
CA GLN A 131 6.36 21.45 36.69
C GLN A 131 7.67 20.64 36.63
N ARG A 132 7.78 19.69 35.67
CA ARG A 132 8.99 18.91 35.48
C ARG A 132 10.18 19.78 35.09
N ALA A 133 9.98 20.81 34.28
CA ALA A 133 11.04 21.73 33.89
C ALA A 133 11.49 22.59 35.06
N ILE A 134 10.56 22.96 35.96
CA ILE A 134 10.86 23.67 37.20
C ILE A 134 11.69 22.76 38.13
N ASP A 135 11.26 21.54 38.36
CA ASP A 135 11.92 20.55 39.22
C ASP A 135 13.35 20.22 38.72
N GLU A 136 13.56 20.21 37.40
CA GLU A 136 14.86 19.98 36.76
C GLU A 136 15.64 21.31 36.52
N ASN A 137 15.15 22.45 36.98
CA ASN A 137 15.77 23.75 36.82
C ASN A 137 16.15 24.15 35.37
N LYS A 138 15.28 23.80 34.41
CA LYS A 138 15.52 24.01 32.99
C LYS A 138 15.59 25.46 32.55
N ILE A 139 14.95 26.36 33.27
CA ILE A 139 15.01 27.79 32.98
C ILE A 139 16.42 28.37 33.24
N GLU A 140 17.10 27.89 34.28
CA GLU A 140 18.48 28.31 34.56
C GLU A 140 19.45 27.72 33.51
N GLU A 141 19.29 26.45 33.14
CA GLU A 141 20.04 25.82 32.07
C GLU A 141 19.88 26.60 30.75
N TYR A 142 18.65 26.95 30.38
CA TYR A 142 18.36 27.75 29.21
C TYR A 142 19.04 29.15 29.26
N ASN A 143 18.96 29.83 30.38
CA ASN A 143 19.57 31.13 30.55
C ASN A 143 21.11 31.06 30.47
N ASN A 144 21.72 30.03 31.05
CA ASN A 144 23.17 29.81 30.96
C ASN A 144 23.59 29.55 29.51
N HIS A 145 22.86 28.74 28.76
CA HIS A 145 23.12 28.48 27.32
C HIS A 145 23.02 29.76 26.48
N LYS A 146 22.08 30.67 26.80
CA LYS A 146 22.00 32.00 26.13
C LYS A 146 23.26 32.80 26.34
N ILE A 147 23.78 32.85 27.58
CA ILE A 147 24.99 33.59 27.92
C ILE A 147 26.22 32.92 27.29
N GLU A 148 26.37 31.62 27.42
CA GLU A 148 27.48 30.82 26.85
C GLU A 148 27.55 30.94 25.32
N SER A 149 26.44 31.16 24.66
CA SER A 149 26.39 31.37 23.20
C SER A 149 27.10 32.67 22.76
N GLY A 150 27.38 33.58 23.70
CA GLY A 150 27.92 34.92 23.45
C GLY A 150 26.93 35.89 22.78
N ASN A 151 25.71 35.45 22.51
CA ASN A 151 24.67 36.29 21.94
C ASN A 151 23.92 37.12 22.98
N TYR A 152 24.04 36.73 24.24
CA TYR A 152 23.40 37.40 25.38
C TYR A 152 24.44 37.64 26.49
N VAL A 153 24.24 38.67 27.26
CA VAL A 153 25.07 39.04 28.40
C VAL A 153 24.20 39.35 29.62
N LEU A 154 24.76 39.15 30.79
CA LEU A 154 24.12 39.53 32.03
C LEU A 154 24.42 41.01 32.33
N ASP A 155 23.43 41.87 32.26
CA ASP A 155 23.53 43.29 32.59
C ASP A 155 22.59 43.60 33.76
N ASN A 156 23.16 44.03 34.87
CA ASN A 156 22.42 44.34 36.09
C ASN A 156 21.46 43.23 36.56
N GLY A 157 21.85 41.97 36.38
CA GLY A 157 21.04 40.80 36.75
C GLY A 157 19.95 40.43 35.73
N VAL A 158 19.89 41.11 34.57
CA VAL A 158 18.95 40.82 33.48
C VAL A 158 19.75 40.30 32.28
N ILE A 159 19.23 39.26 31.65
CA ILE A 159 19.84 38.71 30.41
C ILE A 159 19.37 39.56 29.23
N VAL A 160 20.32 40.31 28.65
CA VAL A 160 20.05 41.17 27.49
C VAL A 160 20.84 40.73 26.29
N ARG A 161 20.35 41.03 25.12
CA ARG A 161 21.06 40.73 23.86
C ARG A 161 22.38 41.50 23.82
N SER A 162 23.45 40.82 23.43
CA SER A 162 24.77 41.42 23.24
C SER A 162 24.78 42.39 22.04
N ASN A 163 25.41 43.52 22.17
CA ASN A 163 25.57 44.49 21.07
C ASN A 163 26.37 43.95 19.88
N THR A 164 27.12 42.88 20.07
CA THR A 164 27.89 42.18 19.01
C THR A 164 27.13 41.02 18.36
N ALA A 165 25.95 40.67 18.87
CA ALA A 165 25.17 39.58 18.38
C ALA A 165 24.41 39.96 17.09
N THR A 166 24.61 39.19 16.02
CA THR A 166 23.85 39.34 14.77
C THR A 166 22.51 38.62 14.89
N ASP A 167 21.49 39.11 14.17
CA ASP A 167 20.14 38.49 14.17
C ASP A 167 20.18 37.01 13.77
N THR A 168 21.02 36.64 12.80
CA THR A 168 21.19 35.26 12.38
C THR A 168 21.69 34.35 13.49
N ARG A 169 22.70 34.77 14.26
CA ARG A 169 23.25 33.99 15.37
C ARG A 169 22.25 33.85 16.52
N VAL A 170 21.53 34.92 16.83
CA VAL A 170 20.46 34.89 17.83
C VAL A 170 19.39 33.91 17.44
N LYS A 171 18.92 33.97 16.17
CA LYS A 171 17.92 33.08 15.64
C LYS A 171 18.36 31.60 15.72
N GLU A 172 19.55 31.29 15.24
CA GLU A 172 20.08 29.90 15.28
C GLU A 172 20.22 29.37 16.72
N CYS A 173 20.60 30.23 17.68
CA CYS A 173 20.67 29.87 19.08
C CYS A 173 19.28 29.54 19.65
N LEU A 174 18.32 30.42 19.46
CA LEU A 174 16.96 30.24 19.97
C LEU A 174 16.22 29.08 19.28
N GLU A 175 16.46 28.87 18.02
CA GLU A 175 15.88 27.72 17.28
C GLU A 175 16.41 26.37 17.84
N LYS A 176 17.70 26.28 18.15
CA LYS A 176 18.27 25.09 18.81
C LYS A 176 17.66 24.84 20.19
N GLU A 177 17.51 25.89 20.99
CA GLU A 177 16.89 25.80 22.32
C GLU A 177 15.39 25.45 22.22
N TYR A 178 14.68 25.99 21.23
CA TYR A 178 13.29 25.63 20.96
C TYR A 178 13.13 24.13 20.62
N VAL A 179 14.02 23.57 19.79
CA VAL A 179 14.04 22.13 19.50
C VAL A 179 14.31 21.31 20.76
N LYS A 180 15.20 21.80 21.67
CA LYS A 180 15.45 21.15 22.99
C LYS A 180 14.18 21.18 23.86
N ALA A 181 13.47 22.29 23.90
CA ALA A 181 12.23 22.43 24.66
C ALA A 181 11.14 21.44 24.16
N ILE A 182 10.99 21.32 22.84
CA ILE A 182 10.08 20.33 22.23
C ILE A 182 10.51 18.89 22.59
N LYS A 183 11.80 18.58 22.49
CA LYS A 183 12.31 17.26 22.88
C LYS A 183 12.06 16.98 24.35
N PHE A 184 12.24 17.98 25.21
CA PHE A 184 11.96 17.86 26.64
C PHE A 184 10.48 17.57 26.91
N LEU A 185 9.56 18.29 26.29
CA LEU A 185 8.11 17.99 26.36
C LEU A 185 7.82 16.54 25.95
N LYS A 186 8.33 16.13 24.78
CA LYS A 186 8.11 14.78 24.25
C LYS A 186 8.84 13.67 25.02
N SER A 187 9.82 13.99 25.86
CA SER A 187 10.52 13.04 26.72
C SER A 187 9.80 12.78 28.05
N ASP A 188 8.68 13.45 28.30
CA ASP A 188 7.82 13.15 29.45
C ASP A 188 7.38 11.70 29.43
N PRO A 189 7.58 10.92 30.52
CA PRO A 189 7.24 9.49 30.54
C PRO A 189 5.77 9.22 30.23
N LYS A 190 4.85 10.07 30.69
CA LYS A 190 3.42 9.92 30.40
C LYS A 190 3.10 10.27 28.97
N TYR A 191 3.76 11.29 28.40
CA TYR A 191 3.64 11.63 26.98
C TYR A 191 4.09 10.47 26.08
N ILE A 192 5.26 9.88 26.40
CA ILE A 192 5.79 8.71 25.68
C ILE A 192 4.82 7.53 25.77
N TYR A 193 4.34 7.24 27.00
CA TYR A 193 3.38 6.15 27.20
C TYR A 193 2.11 6.37 26.37
N SER A 194 1.45 7.52 26.49
CA SER A 194 0.22 7.82 25.80
C SER A 194 0.39 7.82 24.28
N SER A 195 1.53 8.34 23.77
CA SER A 195 1.84 8.33 22.35
C SER A 195 2.02 6.89 21.81
N ASN A 196 2.78 6.07 22.53
CA ASN A 196 3.01 4.69 22.12
C ASN A 196 1.76 3.82 22.26
N HIS A 197 0.98 4.00 23.31
CA HIS A 197 -0.23 3.23 23.56
C HIS A 197 -1.31 3.56 22.52
N SER A 198 -1.56 4.82 22.24
CA SER A 198 -2.51 5.22 21.19
C SER A 198 -2.08 4.77 19.80
N LEU A 199 -0.78 4.83 19.46
CA LEU A 199 -0.25 4.31 18.21
C LEU A 199 -0.45 2.80 18.11
N LEU A 200 -0.12 2.05 19.17
CA LEU A 200 -0.31 0.59 19.22
C LEU A 200 -1.77 0.22 19.01
N LEU A 201 -2.70 0.89 19.69
CA LEU A 201 -4.14 0.66 19.56
C LEU A 201 -4.62 0.93 18.13
N ALA A 202 -4.21 2.07 17.53
CA ALA A 202 -4.59 2.42 16.17
C ALA A 202 -4.08 1.42 15.14
N VAL A 203 -2.80 1.03 15.23
CA VAL A 203 -2.19 0.05 14.31
C VAL A 203 -2.81 -1.33 14.48
N SER A 204 -3.00 -1.80 15.72
CA SER A 204 -3.62 -3.10 16.00
C SER A 204 -5.05 -3.16 15.46
N SER A 205 -5.84 -2.11 15.67
CA SER A 205 -7.19 -2.00 15.12
C SER A 205 -7.18 -2.04 13.59
N LEU A 206 -6.29 -1.30 12.93
CA LEU A 206 -6.16 -1.31 11.49
C LEU A 206 -5.79 -2.69 10.95
N MET A 207 -4.88 -3.41 11.64
CA MET A 207 -4.51 -4.78 11.28
C MET A 207 -5.71 -5.73 11.37
N ILE A 208 -6.47 -5.69 12.46
CA ILE A 208 -7.65 -6.54 12.66
C ILE A 208 -8.70 -6.25 11.59
N CYS A 209 -9.01 -4.98 11.33
CA CYS A 209 -9.96 -4.58 10.28
C CYS A 209 -9.51 -5.04 8.88
N SER A 210 -8.21 -4.96 8.59
CA SER A 210 -7.64 -5.43 7.33
C SER A 210 -7.74 -6.95 7.17
N VAL A 211 -7.45 -7.72 8.24
CA VAL A 211 -7.59 -9.18 8.25
C VAL A 211 -9.05 -9.58 8.00
N ILE A 212 -10.00 -8.96 8.70
CA ILE A 212 -11.43 -9.24 8.53
C ILE A 212 -11.88 -8.94 7.10
N SER A 213 -11.49 -7.78 6.56
CA SER A 213 -11.84 -7.38 5.19
C SER A 213 -11.27 -8.33 4.15
N THR A 214 -9.99 -8.66 4.24
CA THR A 214 -9.35 -9.61 3.30
C THR A 214 -9.92 -11.02 3.43
N LEU A 215 -10.30 -11.47 4.62
CA LEU A 215 -10.99 -12.74 4.83
C LEU A 215 -12.31 -12.79 4.09
N ILE A 216 -13.10 -11.73 4.15
CA ILE A 216 -14.39 -11.65 3.43
C ILE A 216 -14.15 -11.71 1.91
N PHE A 217 -13.26 -10.87 1.37
CA PHE A 217 -13.11 -10.70 -0.08
C PHE A 217 -12.30 -11.79 -0.77
N TYR A 218 -11.28 -12.32 -0.12
CA TYR A 218 -10.36 -13.30 -0.73
C TYR A 218 -10.54 -14.74 -0.24
N LEU A 219 -11.35 -14.96 0.80
CA LEU A 219 -11.67 -16.31 1.26
C LEU A 219 -13.16 -16.60 1.19
N ILE A 220 -13.99 -15.86 1.95
CA ILE A 220 -15.42 -16.19 2.09
C ILE A 220 -16.11 -16.10 0.72
N ILE A 221 -16.05 -14.94 0.06
CA ILE A 221 -16.71 -14.75 -1.24
C ILE A 221 -16.23 -15.76 -2.29
N PRO A 222 -14.92 -15.99 -2.52
CA PRO A 222 -14.45 -17.00 -3.47
C PRO A 222 -14.83 -18.44 -3.10
N LEU A 223 -14.90 -18.80 -1.81
CA LEU A 223 -15.31 -20.16 -1.42
C LEU A 223 -16.77 -20.46 -1.71
N PHE A 224 -17.66 -19.46 -1.56
CA PHE A 224 -19.09 -19.62 -1.82
C PHE A 224 -19.48 -19.35 -3.28
N ASN A 225 -18.59 -18.74 -4.06
CA ASN A 225 -18.85 -18.47 -5.46
C ASN A 225 -18.38 -19.64 -6.34
N ARG A 226 -19.24 -20.07 -7.27
CA ARG A 226 -18.94 -21.13 -8.24
C ARG A 226 -17.68 -20.87 -9.07
N ASN A 227 -17.35 -19.62 -9.35
CA ASN A 227 -16.17 -19.28 -10.14
C ASN A 227 -14.91 -19.09 -9.30
N HIS A 228 -14.98 -19.24 -8.00
CA HIS A 228 -13.90 -19.01 -7.03
C HIS A 228 -13.19 -17.65 -7.18
N ALA A 229 -13.88 -16.69 -7.77
CA ALA A 229 -13.38 -15.34 -8.08
C ALA A 229 -13.70 -14.35 -6.97
N SER A 230 -12.82 -13.36 -6.75
CA SER A 230 -13.10 -12.20 -5.92
C SER A 230 -14.19 -11.32 -6.52
N LEU A 231 -14.74 -10.38 -5.75
CA LEU A 231 -15.80 -9.49 -6.24
C LEU A 231 -15.37 -8.67 -7.45
N GLY A 232 -14.20 -8.04 -7.42
CA GLY A 232 -13.68 -7.29 -8.56
C GLY A 232 -13.46 -8.18 -9.79
N GLN A 233 -13.01 -9.42 -9.60
CA GLN A 233 -12.90 -10.40 -10.67
C GLN A 233 -14.27 -10.76 -11.24
N MET A 234 -15.27 -10.95 -10.38
CA MET A 234 -16.65 -11.25 -10.82
C MET A 234 -17.25 -10.11 -11.65
N ILE A 235 -17.11 -8.87 -11.19
CA ILE A 235 -17.58 -7.67 -11.90
C ILE A 235 -16.90 -7.55 -13.27
N CYS A 236 -15.61 -7.88 -13.35
CA CYS A 236 -14.87 -7.91 -14.60
C CYS A 236 -15.14 -9.16 -15.46
N GLY A 237 -16.05 -10.05 -15.07
CA GLY A 237 -16.36 -11.28 -15.81
C GLY A 237 -15.17 -12.24 -15.88
N LEU A 238 -14.39 -12.33 -14.81
CA LEU A 238 -13.25 -13.22 -14.66
C LEU A 238 -13.60 -14.42 -13.78
N ALA A 239 -12.90 -15.54 -14.00
CA ALA A 239 -13.02 -16.74 -13.20
C ALA A 239 -11.64 -17.28 -12.81
N LEU A 240 -11.56 -18.02 -11.70
CA LEU A 240 -10.34 -18.65 -11.24
C LEU A 240 -10.33 -20.13 -11.64
N VAL A 241 -9.26 -20.56 -12.28
CA VAL A 241 -9.06 -21.95 -12.71
C VAL A 241 -7.72 -22.47 -12.21
N ASN A 242 -7.63 -23.80 -12.09
CA ASN A 242 -6.37 -24.48 -11.85
C ASN A 242 -5.46 -24.33 -13.07
N ASP A 243 -4.18 -24.05 -12.84
CA ASP A 243 -3.19 -23.86 -13.92
C ASP A 243 -2.91 -25.12 -14.71
N GLU A 244 -2.96 -26.30 -14.08
CA GLU A 244 -2.58 -27.57 -14.68
C GLU A 244 -3.65 -28.10 -15.63
N ASP A 245 -4.89 -28.24 -15.16
CA ASP A 245 -5.97 -28.90 -15.90
C ASP A 245 -7.03 -27.96 -16.48
N LYS A 246 -6.87 -26.65 -16.22
CA LYS A 246 -7.80 -25.59 -16.66
C LYS A 246 -9.26 -25.75 -16.17
N LYS A 247 -9.49 -26.64 -15.23
CA LYS A 247 -10.79 -26.80 -14.55
C LYS A 247 -10.98 -25.73 -13.48
N GLU A 248 -12.15 -25.70 -12.88
CA GLU A 248 -12.45 -24.82 -11.74
C GLU A 248 -11.39 -25.01 -10.64
N ALA A 249 -10.93 -23.92 -10.04
CA ALA A 249 -9.94 -23.97 -8.97
C ALA A 249 -10.47 -24.75 -7.77
N ASN A 250 -9.60 -25.50 -7.09
CA ASN A 250 -9.98 -26.26 -5.91
C ASN A 250 -10.07 -25.32 -4.69
N LYS A 251 -10.96 -25.64 -3.75
CA LYS A 251 -11.10 -24.93 -2.47
C LYS A 251 -9.75 -24.78 -1.72
N LYS A 252 -8.89 -25.82 -1.78
CA LYS A 252 -7.52 -25.75 -1.21
C LYS A 252 -6.68 -24.64 -1.86
N GLN A 253 -6.76 -24.47 -3.16
CA GLN A 253 -6.04 -23.44 -3.90
C GLN A 253 -6.54 -22.03 -3.53
N VAL A 254 -7.85 -21.87 -3.31
CA VAL A 254 -8.44 -20.63 -2.81
C VAL A 254 -7.92 -20.28 -1.42
N ILE A 255 -7.82 -21.27 -0.52
CA ILE A 255 -7.28 -21.08 0.82
C ILE A 255 -5.80 -20.68 0.76
N ILE A 256 -4.97 -21.38 -0.02
CA ILE A 256 -3.56 -21.04 -0.21
C ILE A 256 -3.43 -19.61 -0.75
N ARG A 257 -4.23 -19.25 -1.74
CA ARG A 257 -4.27 -17.90 -2.31
C ARG A 257 -4.58 -16.86 -1.24
N TYR A 258 -5.57 -17.10 -0.39
CA TYR A 258 -5.91 -16.21 0.73
C TYR A 258 -4.76 -16.07 1.72
N ILE A 259 -4.09 -17.16 2.10
CA ILE A 259 -2.95 -17.11 3.02
C ILE A 259 -1.84 -16.20 2.47
N ILE A 260 -1.56 -16.27 1.17
CA ILE A 260 -0.55 -15.42 0.53
C ILE A 260 -1.00 -13.95 0.53
N VAL A 261 -2.27 -13.68 0.23
CA VAL A 261 -2.83 -12.32 0.31
C VAL A 261 -2.74 -11.80 1.74
N LEU A 262 -3.09 -12.62 2.73
CA LEU A 262 -3.01 -12.26 4.14
C LEU A 262 -1.57 -11.90 4.54
N LEU A 263 -0.60 -12.73 4.20
CA LEU A 263 0.81 -12.46 4.48
C LEU A 263 1.26 -11.13 3.86
N THR A 264 0.90 -10.87 2.61
CA THR A 264 1.25 -9.60 1.95
C THR A 264 0.52 -8.40 2.54
N SER A 265 -0.72 -8.58 3.03
CA SER A 265 -1.49 -7.53 3.69
C SER A 265 -0.96 -7.16 5.08
N PHE A 266 -0.31 -8.08 5.78
CA PHE A 266 0.34 -7.79 7.07
C PHE A 266 1.57 -6.89 6.91
N LEU A 267 2.26 -6.93 5.77
CA LEU A 267 3.42 -6.09 5.53
C LEU A 267 3.06 -4.59 5.53
N LEU A 268 1.84 -4.23 5.14
CA LEU A 268 1.40 -2.84 5.06
C LEU A 268 1.29 -2.17 6.45
N PRO A 269 0.58 -2.74 7.44
CA PRO A 269 0.55 -2.18 8.80
C PRO A 269 1.92 -2.15 9.48
N ILE A 270 2.73 -3.18 9.30
CA ILE A 270 4.10 -3.23 9.84
C ILE A 270 4.95 -2.11 9.24
N SER A 271 4.80 -1.83 7.94
CA SER A 271 5.52 -0.77 7.25
C SER A 271 5.17 0.61 7.80
N ILE A 272 3.88 0.85 8.07
CA ILE A 272 3.41 2.10 8.70
C ILE A 272 3.99 2.23 10.11
N MET A 273 3.98 1.15 10.89
CA MET A 273 4.53 1.12 12.25
C MET A 273 6.04 1.41 12.27
N LEU A 274 6.78 0.95 11.28
CA LEU A 274 8.22 1.21 11.13
C LEU A 274 8.53 2.58 10.50
N MET A 275 7.52 3.41 10.24
CA MET A 275 7.63 4.74 9.62
C MET A 275 8.30 4.76 8.23
N SER A 276 8.37 3.63 7.56
CA SER A 276 8.88 3.59 6.19
C SER A 276 7.71 3.53 5.20
N ILE A 277 7.25 4.71 4.79
CA ILE A 277 6.17 4.89 3.78
C ILE A 277 6.49 4.11 2.50
N ASP A 278 7.75 3.97 2.17
CA ASP A 278 8.23 3.27 0.97
C ASP A 278 7.86 1.79 0.95
N PHE A 279 7.73 1.13 2.11
CA PHE A 279 7.32 -0.27 2.20
C PHE A 279 5.80 -0.48 2.10
N ALA A 280 4.99 0.52 2.39
CA ALA A 280 3.53 0.39 2.32
C ALA A 280 3.03 0.07 0.90
N GLY A 281 3.70 0.59 -0.12
CA GLY A 281 3.42 0.29 -1.53
C GLY A 281 4.00 -1.02 -2.05
N MET A 282 4.99 -1.59 -1.38
CA MET A 282 5.74 -2.77 -1.85
C MET A 282 4.85 -3.95 -2.29
N PRO A 283 3.84 -4.40 -1.53
CA PRO A 283 2.99 -5.51 -1.95
C PRO A 283 2.25 -5.24 -3.26
N ILE A 284 1.85 -4.00 -3.51
CA ILE A 284 1.18 -3.58 -4.74
C ILE A 284 2.18 -3.60 -5.90
N PHE A 285 3.38 -3.03 -5.69
CA PHE A 285 4.44 -3.02 -6.71
C PHE A 285 4.96 -4.42 -7.03
N VAL A 286 5.12 -5.28 -6.02
CA VAL A 286 5.52 -6.69 -6.22
C VAL A 286 4.46 -7.43 -7.03
N ASN A 287 3.17 -7.30 -6.70
CA ASN A 287 2.10 -7.91 -7.47
C ASN A 287 2.03 -7.37 -8.91
N ALA A 288 2.13 -6.05 -9.10
CA ALA A 288 2.15 -5.43 -10.42
C ALA A 288 3.37 -5.87 -11.22
N GLY A 289 4.56 -5.90 -10.59
CA GLY A 289 5.79 -6.38 -11.21
C GLY A 289 5.67 -7.82 -11.67
N VAL A 290 5.24 -8.73 -10.79
CA VAL A 290 5.03 -10.15 -11.15
C VAL A 290 4.04 -10.29 -12.31
N MET A 291 2.95 -9.51 -12.32
CA MET A 291 1.99 -9.53 -13.43
C MET A 291 2.57 -9.02 -14.75
N CYS A 292 3.45 -8.02 -14.72
CA CYS A 292 4.08 -7.47 -15.92
C CYS A 292 5.16 -8.39 -16.49
N PHE A 293 5.93 -9.06 -15.61
CA PHE A 293 7.08 -9.86 -16.02
C PHE A 293 6.76 -11.35 -16.22
N THR A 294 5.64 -11.85 -15.70
CA THR A 294 5.24 -13.24 -15.96
C THR A 294 4.61 -13.40 -17.33
N LYS A 295 4.99 -14.47 -18.04
CA LYS A 295 4.49 -14.80 -19.39
C LYS A 295 2.95 -14.86 -19.47
N ASN A 296 2.29 -15.19 -18.38
CA ASN A 296 0.84 -15.35 -18.29
C ASN A 296 0.14 -14.18 -17.58
N ASN A 297 0.86 -13.11 -17.22
CA ASN A 297 0.39 -12.01 -16.37
C ASN A 297 -0.19 -12.52 -15.03
N ASP A 298 0.40 -13.57 -14.45
CA ASP A 298 -0.07 -14.13 -13.20
C ASP A 298 0.31 -13.22 -12.03
N SER A 299 -0.62 -13.02 -11.11
CA SER A 299 -0.33 -12.31 -9.86
C SER A 299 0.53 -13.19 -8.94
N PHE A 300 1.27 -12.57 -8.03
CA PHE A 300 2.10 -13.27 -7.04
C PHE A 300 1.34 -14.40 -6.33
N HIS A 301 0.17 -14.11 -5.81
CA HIS A 301 -0.68 -15.10 -5.15
C HIS A 301 -1.24 -16.18 -6.11
N GLY A 302 -1.44 -15.86 -7.41
CA GLY A 302 -1.84 -16.83 -8.42
C GLY A 302 -0.73 -17.84 -8.71
N TYR A 303 0.49 -17.38 -8.82
CA TYR A 303 1.66 -18.24 -9.06
C TYR A 303 1.84 -19.29 -7.96
N PHE A 304 1.85 -18.88 -6.71
CA PHE A 304 2.03 -19.81 -5.57
C PHE A 304 0.83 -20.73 -5.32
N SER A 305 -0.39 -20.31 -5.63
CA SER A 305 -1.58 -21.14 -5.48
C SER A 305 -1.85 -22.04 -6.70
N ARG A 306 -1.00 -21.99 -7.73
CA ARG A 306 -1.18 -22.68 -9.02
C ARG A 306 -2.55 -22.40 -9.63
N THR A 307 -2.97 -21.14 -9.60
CA THR A 307 -4.26 -20.72 -10.15
C THR A 307 -4.07 -19.66 -11.22
N LYS A 308 -4.91 -19.73 -12.26
CA LYS A 308 -4.97 -18.71 -13.32
C LYS A 308 -6.32 -18.01 -13.34
N VAL A 309 -6.26 -16.74 -13.69
CA VAL A 309 -7.47 -15.95 -13.96
C VAL A 309 -7.77 -15.97 -15.46
N ILE A 310 -8.98 -16.35 -15.83
CA ILE A 310 -9.44 -16.43 -17.22
C ILE A 310 -10.72 -15.62 -17.45
N ASN A 311 -11.01 -15.27 -18.71
CA ASN A 311 -12.29 -14.68 -19.11
C ASN A 311 -13.41 -15.72 -19.06
N LYS A 312 -14.43 -15.50 -18.24
CA LYS A 312 -15.58 -16.40 -18.11
C LYS A 312 -16.37 -16.57 -19.43
N SER A 313 -16.55 -15.50 -20.20
CA SER A 313 -17.31 -15.49 -21.45
C SER A 313 -16.65 -16.29 -22.58
N ARG A 314 -15.36 -16.64 -22.44
CA ARG A 314 -14.58 -17.38 -23.43
C ARG A 314 -14.17 -18.79 -22.96
N SER A 315 -14.59 -19.17 -21.75
CA SER A 315 -14.12 -20.38 -21.07
C SER A 315 -15.15 -21.50 -20.99
N ASN A 316 -16.24 -21.44 -21.81
CA ASN A 316 -17.17 -22.55 -21.86
C ASN A 316 -16.68 -23.56 -22.94
N PRO A 317 -15.74 -24.50 -22.58
CA PRO A 317 -15.18 -25.44 -23.56
C PRO A 317 -16.27 -26.31 -24.18
N MET A 318 -17.38 -26.56 -23.45
CA MET A 318 -18.52 -27.31 -23.91
C MET A 318 -19.35 -26.56 -24.94
N GLU A 319 -19.52 -25.25 -24.82
CA GLU A 319 -20.20 -24.44 -25.84
C GLU A 319 -19.34 -24.27 -27.09
N THR A 320 -18.03 -24.09 -26.93
CA THR A 320 -17.08 -23.99 -28.05
C THR A 320 -16.97 -25.33 -28.78
N LEU A 321 -16.95 -26.47 -28.06
CA LEU A 321 -16.98 -27.81 -28.63
C LEU A 321 -18.30 -28.09 -29.34
N LYS A 322 -19.45 -27.72 -28.77
CA LYS A 322 -20.74 -27.82 -29.44
C LYS A 322 -20.77 -26.98 -30.72
N GLN A 323 -20.34 -25.74 -30.68
CA GLN A 323 -20.26 -24.86 -31.86
C GLN A 323 -19.33 -25.44 -32.95
N ILE A 324 -18.20 -26.04 -32.57
CA ILE A 324 -17.28 -26.69 -33.54
C ILE A 324 -17.93 -27.97 -34.13
N ILE A 325 -18.59 -28.76 -33.28
CA ILE A 325 -19.30 -30.00 -33.76
C ILE A 325 -20.46 -29.62 -34.69
N ASP A 326 -21.22 -28.56 -34.32
CA ASP A 326 -22.32 -28.08 -35.15
C ASP A 326 -21.83 -27.50 -36.48
N MET A 327 -20.73 -26.75 -36.49
CA MET A 327 -20.11 -26.26 -37.73
C MET A 327 -19.58 -27.40 -38.61
N ASN A 328 -18.92 -28.42 -38.05
CA ASN A 328 -18.43 -29.56 -38.79
C ASN A 328 -19.60 -30.42 -39.35
N ASN A 329 -20.68 -30.51 -38.61
CA ASN A 329 -21.90 -31.20 -39.09
C ASN A 329 -22.59 -30.43 -40.24
N VAL A 330 -22.57 -29.09 -40.21
CA VAL A 330 -23.11 -28.28 -41.31
C VAL A 330 -22.23 -28.39 -42.56
N GLU A 331 -20.88 -28.40 -42.43
CA GLU A 331 -19.96 -28.59 -43.55
C GLU A 331 -20.08 -29.97 -44.18
N ASN A 332 -20.18 -31.04 -43.37
CA ASN A 332 -20.35 -32.40 -43.89
C ASN A 332 -21.70 -32.59 -44.59
N ASN A 333 -22.75 -31.95 -44.09
CA ASN A 333 -24.06 -32.01 -44.77
C ASN A 333 -24.07 -31.21 -46.08
N SER A 334 -23.29 -30.11 -46.17
CA SER A 334 -23.23 -29.34 -47.41
C SER A 334 -22.39 -30.00 -48.52
N GLN A 335 -21.49 -30.94 -48.17
CA GLN A 335 -20.72 -31.74 -49.15
C GLN A 335 -21.49 -32.95 -49.67
N ASN A 336 -22.51 -33.42 -48.95
CA ASN A 336 -23.35 -34.54 -49.41
C ASN A 336 -24.48 -34.11 -50.36
N TYR A 337 -24.63 -32.81 -50.62
CA TYR A 337 -25.63 -32.27 -51.56
C TYR A 337 -25.02 -31.72 -52.85
N LYS A 338 -23.76 -32.03 -53.13
CA LYS A 338 -23.10 -31.81 -54.43
C LYS A 338 -22.76 -33.15 -55.09
#